data_34f7217f53883f450eb3744fc6bc4618
#
_entry.id   34f7217f53883f450eb3744fc6bc4618
#
_cell.length_a   1.000
_cell.length_b   1.000
_cell.length_c   1.000
_cell.angle_alpha   90.00
_cell.angle_beta   90.00
_cell.angle_gamma   90.00
#
_symmetry.space_group_name_H-M   'P 1'
#
loop_
_entity.id
_entity.type
_entity.pdbx_description
1 polymer ?
#
loop_
_entity_poly.entity_id
_entity_poly.type
_entity_poly.pdbx_seq_one_letter_code
_entity_poly.pdbx_strand_id
1 'polypeptide(L)'
;MKGVNYRETRGMPYVRREYISGKPQLKIARFSSGQSKVDYDYKLELIVSEKIQIRHNALEAARLAANKTMSQAGDMSFFSRLTVYPHLVLRENKMIATAGADRLQEGMRRAFGKATGLAARVKPEQSIFEAYVSKANLELAKRGFKVASSKLGCPTTVKITLLKNNSIEDN
;
A
#
# COMPACT_ATOMS: atom_id res chain seq x y z
N MET A 1 -12.48 1.97 -11.86
CA MET A 1 -13.08 2.54 -10.63
C MET A 1 -12.32 3.80 -10.24
N LYS A 2 -13.00 4.93 -10.08
CA LYS A 2 -12.41 6.21 -9.64
C LYS A 2 -12.17 6.19 -8.13
N GLY A 3 -11.18 6.97 -7.64
CA GLY A 3 -10.82 7.04 -6.21
C GLY A 3 -11.98 7.44 -5.28
N VAL A 4 -12.82 8.37 -5.72
CA VAL A 4 -14.01 8.85 -5.00
C VAL A 4 -14.93 7.68 -4.57
N ASN A 5 -15.00 6.59 -5.35
CA ASN A 5 -15.92 5.49 -5.10
C ASN A 5 -15.42 4.47 -4.07
N TYR A 6 -14.13 4.50 -3.69
CA TYR A 6 -13.58 3.49 -2.77
C TYR A 6 -12.64 4.04 -1.70
N ARG A 7 -12.18 5.29 -1.82
CA ARG A 7 -11.17 5.86 -0.90
C ARG A 7 -11.69 5.96 0.53
N GLU A 8 -12.90 6.48 0.71
CA GLU A 8 -13.51 6.60 2.04
C GLU A 8 -13.93 5.26 2.61
N THR A 9 -13.68 5.07 3.90
CA THR A 9 -14.13 3.90 4.64
C THR A 9 -15.44 4.23 5.35
N ARG A 10 -16.57 3.79 4.79
CA ARG A 10 -17.87 3.89 5.43
C ARG A 10 -18.24 2.55 6.09
N GLY A 11 -18.58 2.58 7.36
CA GLY A 11 -19.03 1.37 8.10
C GLY A 11 -18.01 0.23 8.16
N MET A 12 -18.49 -0.97 8.45
CA MET A 12 -17.69 -2.20 8.48
C MET A 12 -17.32 -2.68 7.08
N PRO A 13 -16.11 -3.25 6.88
CA PRO A 13 -15.79 -3.87 5.59
C PRO A 13 -16.67 -5.11 5.41
N TYR A 14 -17.52 -5.08 4.39
CA TYR A 14 -18.37 -6.22 4.06
C TYR A 14 -17.59 -7.18 3.16
N VAL A 15 -16.94 -8.16 3.77
CA VAL A 15 -16.14 -9.17 3.06
C VAL A 15 -16.61 -10.55 3.44
N ARG A 16 -17.69 -11.00 2.81
CA ARG A 16 -18.07 -12.42 2.84
C ARG A 16 -17.50 -13.07 1.58
N ARG A 17 -16.36 -13.73 1.75
CA ARG A 17 -15.63 -14.34 0.62
C ARG A 17 -16.45 -15.44 -0.07
N GLU A 18 -17.30 -16.13 0.66
CA GLU A 18 -18.20 -17.16 0.16
C GLU A 18 -19.20 -16.66 -0.88
N TYR A 19 -19.59 -15.39 -0.79
CA TYR A 19 -20.52 -14.76 -1.75
C TYR A 19 -19.84 -13.98 -2.88
N ILE A 20 -18.51 -13.95 -2.89
CA ILE A 20 -17.75 -13.22 -3.92
C ILE A 20 -17.01 -14.23 -4.79
N SER A 21 -17.63 -14.59 -5.90
CA SER A 21 -16.99 -15.38 -6.95
C SER A 21 -16.04 -14.53 -7.79
N GLY A 22 -14.98 -15.14 -8.32
CA GLY A 22 -14.10 -14.49 -9.29
C GLY A 22 -13.32 -13.29 -8.74
N LYS A 23 -12.84 -13.35 -7.49
CA LYS A 23 -11.99 -12.28 -6.95
C LYS A 23 -10.69 -12.16 -7.78
N PRO A 24 -10.25 -10.92 -8.10
CA PRO A 24 -9.02 -10.71 -8.85
C PRO A 24 -7.79 -11.16 -8.05
N GLN A 25 -6.76 -11.58 -8.78
CA GLN A 25 -5.49 -11.95 -8.19
C GLN A 25 -4.82 -10.74 -7.53
N LEU A 26 -4.06 -10.99 -6.46
CA LEU A 26 -3.27 -9.98 -5.80
C LEU A 26 -2.19 -9.45 -6.74
N LYS A 27 -2.09 -8.12 -6.86
CA LYS A 27 -1.06 -7.47 -7.70
C LYS A 27 0.29 -7.29 -6.99
N ILE A 28 0.33 -7.41 -5.66
CA ILE A 28 1.57 -7.30 -4.89
C ILE A 28 2.38 -8.58 -5.10
N ALA A 29 3.55 -8.44 -5.74
CA ALA A 29 4.42 -9.57 -6.05
C ALA A 29 5.18 -10.07 -4.82
N ARG A 30 5.69 -9.14 -3.99
CA ARG A 30 6.45 -9.43 -2.77
C ARG A 30 6.13 -8.44 -1.68
N PHE A 31 6.06 -8.92 -0.44
CA PHE A 31 5.84 -8.06 0.74
C PHE A 31 7.14 -7.57 1.37
N SER A 32 8.23 -8.29 1.18
CA SER A 32 9.56 -7.92 1.65
C SER A 32 10.56 -7.96 0.51
N SER A 33 11.58 -7.11 0.57
CA SER A 33 12.66 -7.00 -0.41
C SER A 33 13.94 -6.57 0.29
N GLY A 34 15.10 -6.98 -0.23
CA GLY A 34 16.40 -6.68 0.36
C GLY A 34 16.84 -7.74 1.37
N GLN A 35 17.85 -7.44 2.16
CA GLN A 35 18.50 -8.37 3.08
C GLN A 35 18.04 -8.16 4.52
N SER A 36 17.36 -9.15 5.10
CA SER A 36 16.78 -9.05 6.45
C SER A 36 17.74 -9.38 7.61
N LYS A 37 18.91 -9.94 7.32
CA LYS A 37 19.84 -10.45 8.33
C LYS A 37 21.00 -9.50 8.64
N VAL A 38 20.88 -8.22 8.30
CA VAL A 38 21.91 -7.19 8.55
C VAL A 38 21.43 -6.29 9.66
N ASP A 39 22.36 -5.89 10.54
CA ASP A 39 22.10 -4.86 11.53
C ASP A 39 22.04 -3.49 10.88
N TYR A 40 20.87 -2.90 10.90
CA TYR A 40 20.63 -1.56 10.36
C TYR A 40 20.59 -0.52 11.47
N ASP A 41 21.01 0.70 11.14
CA ASP A 41 21.05 1.81 12.10
C ASP A 41 19.70 2.50 12.26
N TYR A 42 18.94 2.61 11.16
CA TYR A 42 17.70 3.37 11.12
C TYR A 42 16.54 2.54 10.60
N LYS A 43 15.37 2.74 11.22
CA LYS A 43 14.06 2.31 10.73
C LYS A 43 13.31 3.53 10.24
N LEU A 44 12.84 3.47 9.00
CA LEU A 44 11.90 4.43 8.43
C LEU A 44 10.53 3.78 8.33
N GLU A 45 9.49 4.52 8.68
CA GLU A 45 8.10 4.09 8.57
C GLU A 45 7.31 5.12 7.77
N LEU A 46 6.58 4.67 6.75
CA LEU A 46 5.63 5.50 6.01
C LEU A 46 4.25 5.35 6.66
N ILE A 47 3.82 6.39 7.35
CA ILE A 47 2.60 6.42 8.16
C ILE A 47 1.52 7.21 7.43
N VAL A 48 0.29 6.73 7.49
CA VAL A 48 -0.89 7.41 6.91
C VAL A 48 -1.54 8.30 7.95
N SER A 49 -1.94 9.51 7.52
CA SER A 49 -2.62 10.47 8.38
C SER A 49 -4.14 10.30 8.42
N GLU A 50 -4.72 9.62 7.43
CA GLU A 50 -6.18 9.51 7.26
C GLU A 50 -6.65 8.05 7.26
N LYS A 51 -7.92 7.83 7.65
CA LYS A 51 -8.59 6.54 7.52
C LYS A 51 -9.08 6.34 6.09
N ILE A 52 -8.42 5.46 5.33
CA ILE A 52 -8.70 5.28 3.91
C ILE A 52 -8.60 3.82 3.45
N GLN A 53 -9.04 3.57 2.23
CA GLN A 53 -8.82 2.33 1.51
C GLN A 53 -7.84 2.54 0.36
N ILE A 54 -6.77 1.74 0.33
CA ILE A 54 -5.71 1.80 -0.68
C ILE A 54 -5.77 0.54 -1.53
N ARG A 55 -5.83 0.70 -2.85
CA ARG A 55 -5.87 -0.44 -3.77
C ARG A 55 -4.52 -1.15 -3.84
N HIS A 56 -4.57 -2.46 -4.08
CA HIS A 56 -3.36 -3.28 -4.26
C HIS A 56 -2.43 -2.77 -5.37
N ASN A 57 -2.99 -2.16 -6.42
CA ASN A 57 -2.20 -1.56 -7.50
C ASN A 57 -1.36 -0.38 -7.02
N ALA A 58 -1.93 0.48 -6.16
CA ALA A 58 -1.23 1.63 -5.59
C ALA A 58 -0.13 1.20 -4.62
N LEU A 59 -0.41 0.18 -3.79
CA LEU A 59 0.58 -0.41 -2.89
C LEU A 59 1.77 -1.01 -3.65
N GLU A 60 1.51 -1.74 -4.74
CA GLU A 60 2.56 -2.30 -5.57
C GLU A 60 3.37 -1.22 -6.29
N ALA A 61 2.71 -0.20 -6.84
CA ALA A 61 3.40 0.93 -7.46
C ALA A 61 4.28 1.70 -6.47
N ALA A 62 3.81 1.89 -5.23
CA ALA A 62 4.58 2.51 -4.17
C ALA A 62 5.79 1.66 -3.78
N ARG A 63 5.61 0.34 -3.61
CA ARG A 63 6.68 -0.60 -3.30
C ARG A 63 7.78 -0.59 -4.37
N LEU A 64 7.38 -0.71 -5.64
CA LEU A 64 8.32 -0.70 -6.77
C LEU A 64 9.09 0.63 -6.86
N ALA A 65 8.40 1.75 -6.68
CA ALA A 65 9.01 3.07 -6.74
C ALA A 65 10.01 3.30 -5.59
N ALA A 66 9.65 2.89 -4.36
CA ALA A 66 10.55 2.95 -3.22
C ALA A 66 11.78 2.08 -3.42
N ASN A 67 11.58 0.80 -3.79
CA ASN A 67 12.67 -0.13 -4.00
C ASN A 67 13.61 0.34 -5.12
N LYS A 68 13.09 0.80 -6.26
CA LYS A 68 13.90 1.33 -7.37
C LYS A 68 14.82 2.47 -6.91
N THR A 69 14.35 3.32 -5.99
CA THR A 69 15.16 4.42 -5.45
C THR A 69 16.22 3.90 -4.48
N MET A 70 15.85 2.98 -3.59
CA MET A 70 16.77 2.42 -2.59
C MET A 70 17.83 1.49 -3.21
N SER A 71 17.48 0.75 -4.27
CA SER A 71 18.42 -0.13 -5.01
C SER A 71 19.57 0.63 -5.69
N GLN A 72 19.50 1.96 -5.78
CA GLN A 72 20.65 2.77 -6.24
C GLN A 72 21.87 2.64 -5.32
N ALA A 73 21.64 2.30 -4.04
CA ALA A 73 22.72 2.02 -3.09
C ALA A 73 23.17 0.54 -3.07
N GLY A 74 22.56 -0.30 -3.91
CA GLY A 74 22.76 -1.75 -3.96
C GLY A 74 21.60 -2.51 -3.31
N ASP A 75 21.21 -3.64 -3.90
CA ASP A 75 20.04 -4.42 -3.48
C ASP A 75 20.20 -5.07 -2.09
N MET A 76 21.42 -5.26 -1.63
CA MET A 76 21.75 -5.83 -0.32
C MET A 76 21.93 -4.78 0.79
N SER A 77 21.81 -3.49 0.46
CA SER A 77 22.10 -2.38 1.37
C SER A 77 20.91 -1.90 2.18
N PHE A 78 19.73 -2.49 1.96
CA PHE A 78 18.50 -2.15 2.66
C PHE A 78 17.61 -3.37 2.86
N PHE A 79 16.68 -3.27 3.78
CA PHE A 79 15.55 -4.18 3.91
C PHE A 79 14.26 -3.37 3.91
N SER A 80 13.30 -3.73 3.07
CA SER A 80 12.00 -3.06 3.00
C SER A 80 10.86 -4.06 3.18
N ARG A 81 9.80 -3.64 3.85
CA ARG A 81 8.62 -4.47 4.14
C ARG A 81 7.34 -3.67 3.97
N LEU A 82 6.40 -4.23 3.24
CA LEU A 82 5.03 -3.75 3.19
C LEU A 82 4.24 -4.36 4.37
N THR A 83 3.68 -3.53 5.25
CA THR A 83 3.05 -3.97 6.50
C THR A 83 1.56 -4.24 6.37
N VAL A 84 0.92 -3.74 5.32
CA VAL A 84 -0.53 -3.86 5.10
C VAL A 84 -0.84 -4.87 4.00
N TYR A 85 -1.88 -5.69 4.26
CA TYR A 85 -2.37 -6.68 3.30
C TYR A 85 -3.73 -6.27 2.73
N PRO A 86 -3.91 -6.24 1.39
CA PRO A 86 -5.19 -5.88 0.75
C PRO A 86 -6.15 -7.08 0.74
N HIS A 87 -6.89 -7.26 1.80
CA HIS A 87 -7.83 -8.37 1.98
C HIS A 87 -9.28 -8.02 1.59
N LEU A 88 -9.60 -6.74 1.41
CA LEU A 88 -10.93 -6.28 1.03
C LEU A 88 -11.13 -6.40 -0.48
N VAL A 89 -12.25 -6.99 -0.90
CA VAL A 89 -12.63 -7.08 -2.30
C VAL A 89 -13.47 -5.85 -2.68
N LEU A 90 -12.99 -5.09 -3.67
CA LEU A 90 -13.73 -3.99 -4.25
C LEU A 90 -14.60 -4.52 -5.39
N ARG A 91 -15.88 -4.17 -5.37
CA ARG A 91 -16.88 -4.54 -6.38
C ARG A 91 -17.35 -3.31 -7.15
N GLU A 92 -17.68 -3.49 -8.38
CA GLU A 92 -18.21 -2.42 -9.23
C GLU A 92 -19.34 -2.98 -10.10
N ASN A 93 -20.52 -2.36 -10.01
CA ASN A 93 -21.61 -2.57 -10.94
C ASN A 93 -21.44 -1.54 -12.07
N LYS A 94 -20.72 -1.91 -13.12
CA LYS A 94 -20.46 -1.00 -14.25
C LYS A 94 -21.70 -0.82 -15.09
N MET A 95 -22.05 0.43 -15.34
CA MET A 95 -22.99 0.80 -16.37
C MET A 95 -22.33 0.68 -17.75
N ILE A 96 -23.02 0.02 -18.67
CA ILE A 96 -22.54 -0.10 -20.06
C ILE A 96 -22.93 1.19 -20.77
N ALA A 97 -21.95 1.96 -21.24
CA ALA A 97 -22.17 3.22 -21.96
C ALA A 97 -22.35 3.00 -23.48
N THR A 98 -23.25 2.10 -23.88
CA THR A 98 -23.56 1.83 -25.27
C THR A 98 -25.05 2.05 -25.54
N ALA A 99 -25.43 2.30 -26.82
CA ALA A 99 -26.80 2.34 -27.24
C ALA A 99 -27.52 1.03 -26.85
N GLY A 100 -28.64 1.13 -26.13
CA GLY A 100 -29.34 -0.04 -25.58
C GLY A 100 -28.86 -0.51 -24.21
N ALA A 101 -28.07 0.28 -23.48
CA ALA A 101 -27.58 -0.02 -22.12
C ALA A 101 -28.71 -0.37 -21.15
N ASP A 102 -29.91 0.25 -21.30
CA ASP A 102 -31.07 -0.01 -20.45
C ASP A 102 -31.59 -1.46 -20.56
N ARG A 103 -31.31 -2.14 -21.67
CA ARG A 103 -31.69 -3.54 -21.89
C ARG A 103 -30.69 -4.51 -21.26
N LEU A 104 -29.46 -4.07 -21.01
CA LEU A 104 -28.33 -4.88 -20.52
C LEU A 104 -28.06 -4.70 -19.01
N GLN A 105 -28.60 -3.64 -18.43
CA GLN A 105 -28.41 -3.33 -17.00
C GLN A 105 -29.77 -3.08 -16.34
N GLU A 106 -30.02 -3.78 -15.23
CA GLU A 106 -31.27 -3.72 -14.46
C GLU A 106 -31.26 -2.61 -13.38
N GLY A 107 -30.46 -1.54 -13.57
CA GLY A 107 -30.31 -0.44 -12.60
C GLY A 107 -29.85 -0.94 -11.23
N MET A 108 -30.60 -0.63 -10.15
CA MET A 108 -30.32 -1.09 -8.80
C MET A 108 -30.72 -2.56 -8.55
N ARG A 109 -31.50 -3.16 -9.40
CA ARG A 109 -31.78 -4.59 -9.37
C ARG A 109 -30.49 -5.34 -9.70
N ARG A 110 -30.10 -6.33 -8.85
CA ARG A 110 -28.82 -7.04 -8.97
C ARG A 110 -27.59 -6.13 -8.92
N ALA A 111 -27.64 -5.05 -8.13
CA ALA A 111 -26.58 -4.05 -8.01
C ALA A 111 -25.34 -4.52 -7.25
N PHE A 112 -25.24 -5.78 -6.84
CA PHE A 112 -24.11 -6.30 -6.03
C PHE A 112 -22.74 -6.06 -6.66
N GLY A 113 -22.67 -6.00 -7.99
CA GLY A 113 -21.45 -5.74 -8.74
C GLY A 113 -20.50 -6.94 -8.81
N LYS A 114 -19.56 -6.82 -9.75
CA LYS A 114 -18.50 -7.81 -9.98
C LYS A 114 -17.22 -7.37 -9.26
N ALA A 115 -16.44 -8.34 -8.76
CA ALA A 115 -15.15 -8.08 -8.13
C ALA A 115 -14.17 -7.46 -9.16
N THR A 116 -13.63 -6.27 -8.87
CA THR A 116 -12.74 -5.53 -9.77
C THR A 116 -11.33 -5.34 -9.22
N GLY A 117 -11.14 -5.44 -7.91
CA GLY A 117 -9.84 -5.24 -7.30
C GLY A 117 -9.82 -5.61 -5.82
N LEU A 118 -8.64 -5.55 -5.25
CA LEU A 118 -8.40 -5.71 -3.82
C LEU A 118 -7.93 -4.39 -3.22
N ALA A 119 -8.28 -4.15 -1.96
CA ALA A 119 -7.83 -2.97 -1.22
C ALA A 119 -7.47 -3.32 0.23
N ALA A 120 -6.55 -2.57 0.79
CA ALA A 120 -6.25 -2.55 2.20
C ALA A 120 -6.99 -1.40 2.86
N ARG A 121 -7.60 -1.64 4.01
CA ARG A 121 -8.19 -0.61 4.85
C ARG A 121 -7.15 -0.19 5.89
N VAL A 122 -6.80 1.07 5.88
CA VAL A 122 -5.73 1.63 6.72
C VAL A 122 -6.35 2.61 7.70
N LYS A 123 -5.89 2.57 8.95
CA LYS A 123 -6.26 3.50 10.03
C LYS A 123 -5.27 4.67 10.05
N PRO A 124 -5.67 5.83 10.63
CA PRO A 124 -4.72 6.90 10.94
C PRO A 124 -3.57 6.35 11.79
N GLU A 125 -2.39 6.91 11.60
CA GLU A 125 -1.15 6.54 12.29
C GLU A 125 -0.65 5.10 12.03
N GLN A 126 -1.27 4.37 11.12
CA GLN A 126 -0.82 3.04 10.73
C GLN A 126 0.34 3.14 9.74
N SER A 127 1.42 2.39 10.01
CA SER A 127 2.51 2.20 9.06
C SER A 127 2.04 1.34 7.89
N ILE A 128 2.30 1.81 6.66
CA ILE A 128 2.06 1.04 5.42
C ILE A 128 3.33 0.35 4.97
N PHE A 129 4.46 1.05 5.08
CA PHE A 129 5.73 0.61 4.55
C PHE A 129 6.84 0.87 5.56
N GLU A 130 7.68 -0.11 5.76
CA GLU A 130 8.87 -0.02 6.61
C GLU A 130 10.13 -0.22 5.78
N ALA A 131 11.17 0.53 6.08
CA ALA A 131 12.49 0.32 5.52
C ALA A 131 13.55 0.40 6.61
N TYR A 132 14.53 -0.48 6.51
CA TYR A 132 15.66 -0.57 7.41
C TYR A 132 16.92 -0.28 6.60
N VAL A 133 17.70 0.69 7.01
CA VAL A 133 18.87 1.17 6.27
C VAL A 133 20.01 1.57 7.21
N SER A 134 21.23 1.55 6.68
CA SER A 134 22.40 2.15 7.32
C SER A 134 22.37 3.68 7.22
N LYS A 135 23.18 4.36 8.04
CA LYS A 135 23.31 5.82 8.05
C LYS A 135 23.65 6.39 6.65
N ALA A 136 24.52 5.72 5.90
CA ALA A 136 24.91 6.16 4.57
C ALA A 136 23.74 6.24 3.57
N ASN A 137 22.74 5.35 3.69
CA ASN A 137 21.64 5.22 2.74
C ASN A 137 20.34 5.91 3.20
N LEU A 138 20.39 6.64 4.33
CA LEU A 138 19.23 7.29 4.92
C LEU A 138 18.54 8.28 3.96
N GLU A 139 19.31 9.09 3.25
CA GLU A 139 18.77 10.09 2.33
C GLU A 139 18.10 9.44 1.10
N LEU A 140 18.66 8.35 0.59
CA LEU A 140 18.05 7.57 -0.49
C LEU A 140 16.72 6.95 -0.05
N ALA A 141 16.66 6.42 1.18
CA ALA A 141 15.43 5.87 1.73
C ALA A 141 14.34 6.95 1.92
N LYS A 142 14.68 8.13 2.44
CA LYS A 142 13.76 9.28 2.52
C LYS A 142 13.21 9.66 1.15
N ARG A 143 14.08 9.76 0.15
CA ARG A 143 13.69 10.03 -1.23
C ARG A 143 12.77 8.94 -1.78
N GLY A 144 13.09 7.66 -1.53
CA GLY A 144 12.28 6.52 -1.91
C GLY A 144 10.87 6.59 -1.33
N PHE A 145 10.73 6.93 -0.04
CA PHE A 145 9.44 7.07 0.61
C PHE A 145 8.65 8.29 0.13
N LYS A 146 9.31 9.40 -0.21
CA LYS A 146 8.67 10.56 -0.86
C LYS A 146 8.07 10.19 -2.22
N VAL A 147 8.80 9.41 -3.02
CA VAL A 147 8.28 8.90 -4.31
C VAL A 147 7.14 7.91 -4.10
N ALA A 148 7.26 6.99 -3.12
CA ALA A 148 6.21 6.04 -2.78
C ALA A 148 4.92 6.75 -2.33
N SER A 149 5.02 7.79 -1.51
CA SER A 149 3.89 8.61 -1.06
C SER A 149 3.07 9.16 -2.23
N SER A 150 3.71 9.63 -3.29
CA SER A 150 3.02 10.13 -4.49
C SER A 150 2.17 9.06 -5.22
N LYS A 151 2.43 7.77 -5.00
CA LYS A 151 1.68 6.66 -5.61
C LYS A 151 0.49 6.20 -4.77
N LEU A 152 0.44 6.56 -3.49
CA LEU A 152 -0.60 6.11 -2.57
C LEU A 152 -1.88 6.95 -2.65
N GLY A 153 -1.79 8.20 -3.11
CA GLY A 153 -2.93 9.11 -3.22
C GLY A 153 -3.54 9.52 -1.89
N CYS A 154 -2.76 9.47 -0.81
CA CYS A 154 -3.14 9.90 0.53
C CYS A 154 -2.00 10.68 1.18
N PRO A 155 -2.31 11.57 2.15
CA PRO A 155 -1.29 12.22 2.96
C PRO A 155 -0.57 11.17 3.81
N THR A 156 0.76 11.19 3.74
CA THR A 156 1.62 10.29 4.49
C THR A 156 2.78 11.05 5.12
N THR A 157 3.20 10.60 6.28
CA THR A 157 4.35 11.14 7.03
C THR A 157 5.42 10.07 7.15
N VAL A 158 6.67 10.46 7.01
CA VAL A 158 7.83 9.57 7.23
C VAL A 158 8.32 9.73 8.65
N LYS A 159 8.24 8.66 9.45
CA LYS A 159 8.82 8.58 10.78
C LYS A 159 10.17 7.86 10.70
N ILE A 160 11.18 8.41 11.36
CA ILE A 160 12.53 7.85 11.39
C ILE A 160 12.86 7.52 12.85
N THR A 161 13.29 6.29 13.09
CA THR A 161 13.67 5.78 14.41
C THR A 161 15.08 5.25 14.34
N LEU A 162 15.93 5.66 15.27
CA LEU A 162 17.27 5.10 15.45
C LEU A 162 17.14 3.75 16.19
N LEU A 163 17.72 2.69 15.62
CA LEU A 163 17.67 1.34 16.19
C LEU A 163 18.89 1.04 17.10
N LYS A 164 20.06 1.56 16.73
CA LYS A 164 21.26 1.43 17.54
C LYS A 164 21.37 2.63 18.47
N ASN A 165 21.21 2.41 19.75
CA ASN A 165 21.78 3.31 20.75
C ASN A 165 23.30 3.12 20.69
N ASN A 166 24.02 4.05 20.05
CA ASN A 166 25.43 4.19 20.34
C ASN A 166 25.48 4.67 21.80
N SER A 167 25.62 3.72 22.73
CA SER A 167 26.23 4.03 24.00
C SER A 167 27.62 4.56 23.64
N ILE A 168 27.76 5.86 23.68
CA ILE A 168 29.04 6.53 23.71
C ILE A 168 29.63 6.05 25.05
N GLU A 169 30.43 5.02 24.99
CA GLU A 169 31.40 4.73 26.07
C GLU A 169 32.45 5.83 25.93
N ASP A 170 32.26 6.91 26.71
CA ASP A 170 33.31 7.83 27.06
C ASP A 170 34.37 7.04 27.82
N ASN A 171 35.49 6.81 27.17
CA ASN A 171 36.77 6.50 27.79
C ASN A 171 37.70 7.70 27.67
#